data_c93bfd20b8bfecfe80bfb086d3441d40
#
_entry.id   c93bfd20b8bfecfe80bfb086d3441d40
#
_cell.length_a   1.000
_cell.length_b   1.000
_cell.length_c   1.000
_cell.angle_alpha   90.00
_cell.angle_beta   90.00
_cell.angle_gamma   90.00
#
_symmetry.space_group_name_H-M   'P 1'
#
loop_
_entity.id
_entity.type
_entity.pdbx_description
1 polymer ?
#
loop_
_entity_poly.entity_id
_entity_poly.type
_entity_poly.pdbx_seq_one_letter_code
_entity_poly.pdbx_strand_id
1 'polypeptide(L)'
;WHDPNGGGYKSNDVETAGTTWDNSWDFPNEDQKNFDLCFENKILPQIKEIMSNYGAIATAWFDVPMTLSEAQSQTIYDTVRELQPNCLINSRLGNGKYDFVSLGDNEIPKNKEDMNKTDVDYNEITGFKPSPLGLYETAGTINDSWGFSYHDQNWKTPRTLYRYKQHLNDFGINYLLNVGLDPLGRVPMMAEENLLAAKALEDEANR
;
A
#
# COMPACT_ATOMS: atom_id res chain seq x y z
N TRP A 1 2.23 -2.99 -14.39
CA TRP A 1 0.96 -2.61 -15.03
C TRP A 1 1.10 -2.31 -16.53
N HIS A 2 2.25 -1.95 -17.03
CA HIS A 2 2.55 -1.78 -18.46
C HIS A 2 3.20 -3.01 -19.09
N ASP A 3 2.83 -4.18 -18.61
CA ASP A 3 3.21 -5.45 -19.24
C ASP A 3 2.01 -5.99 -20.02
N PRO A 4 2.18 -6.37 -21.30
CA PRO A 4 1.06 -6.89 -22.11
C PRO A 4 0.41 -8.15 -21.51
N ASN A 5 1.15 -8.90 -20.70
CA ASN A 5 0.65 -10.05 -19.97
C ASN A 5 0.19 -9.73 -18.55
N GLY A 6 0.38 -8.49 -18.09
CA GLY A 6 -0.12 -8.04 -16.81
C GLY A 6 -1.65 -8.05 -16.82
N GLY A 7 -2.26 -8.86 -15.96
CA GLY A 7 -3.68 -8.78 -15.73
C GLY A 7 -3.96 -7.51 -14.93
N GLY A 8 -4.67 -6.56 -15.47
CA GLY A 8 -5.18 -5.45 -14.69
C GLY A 8 -6.34 -5.91 -13.81
N TYR A 9 -6.66 -5.11 -12.81
CA TYR A 9 -7.87 -5.27 -12.03
C TYR A 9 -9.08 -4.87 -12.89
N LYS A 10 -9.98 -5.80 -13.11
CA LYS A 10 -11.29 -5.49 -13.71
C LYS A 10 -12.18 -4.94 -12.63
N SER A 11 -12.26 -3.63 -12.50
CA SER A 11 -13.32 -3.01 -11.71
C SER A 11 -14.65 -3.20 -12.46
N ASN A 12 -15.62 -3.83 -11.84
CA ASN A 12 -16.99 -3.83 -12.32
C ASN A 12 -17.67 -2.46 -12.17
N ASP A 13 -17.06 -1.53 -11.46
CA ASP A 13 -17.48 -0.15 -11.29
C ASP A 13 -16.92 0.74 -12.41
N VAL A 14 -17.33 0.47 -13.62
CA VAL A 14 -16.93 1.22 -14.84
C VAL A 14 -17.45 2.66 -14.84
N GLU A 15 -18.34 3.03 -13.90
CA GLU A 15 -18.97 4.34 -13.88
C GLU A 15 -18.19 5.43 -13.16
N THR A 16 -17.19 5.10 -12.38
CA THR A 16 -16.38 6.10 -11.71
C THR A 16 -15.23 6.58 -12.58
N ALA A 17 -15.50 7.58 -13.38
CA ALA A 17 -14.53 8.51 -13.98
C ALA A 17 -13.56 7.96 -15.05
N GLY A 18 -13.95 6.96 -15.84
CA GLY A 18 -13.17 6.59 -17.05
C GLY A 18 -11.78 6.05 -16.79
N THR A 19 -11.48 5.64 -15.57
CA THR A 19 -10.25 4.95 -15.21
C THR A 19 -10.54 3.47 -15.01
N THR A 20 -10.25 2.67 -16.03
CA THR A 20 -10.16 1.23 -15.86
C THR A 20 -8.84 0.92 -15.16
N TRP A 21 -8.88 0.13 -14.09
CA TRP A 21 -7.69 -0.42 -13.45
C TRP A 21 -7.05 -1.54 -14.28
N ASP A 22 -7.66 -1.89 -15.40
CA ASP A 22 -7.10 -2.79 -16.40
C ASP A 22 -6.20 -2.03 -17.39
N ASN A 23 -5.47 -2.75 -18.18
CA ASN A 23 -4.61 -2.20 -19.23
C ASN A 23 -5.16 -2.44 -20.64
N SER A 24 -6.47 -2.67 -20.79
CA SER A 24 -7.12 -2.97 -22.08
C SER A 24 -7.03 -1.81 -23.08
N TRP A 25 -6.88 -0.59 -22.59
CA TRP A 25 -6.67 0.60 -23.40
C TRP A 25 -5.30 0.63 -24.12
N ASP A 26 -4.26 0.00 -23.52
CA ASP A 26 -2.91 -0.16 -24.10
C ASP A 26 -2.74 -1.55 -24.74
N PHE A 27 -3.32 -2.56 -24.13
CA PHE A 27 -3.18 -3.96 -24.52
C PHE A 27 -4.57 -4.62 -24.70
N PRO A 28 -5.26 -4.33 -25.82
CA PRO A 28 -6.68 -4.69 -25.99
C PRO A 28 -6.93 -6.20 -26.19
N ASN A 29 -5.91 -6.97 -26.51
CA ASN A 29 -6.06 -8.41 -26.80
C ASN A 29 -6.01 -9.24 -25.52
N GLU A 30 -7.01 -9.11 -24.66
CA GLU A 30 -7.07 -9.81 -23.37
C GLU A 30 -6.90 -11.33 -23.49
N ASP A 31 -7.44 -11.94 -24.53
CA ASP A 31 -7.35 -13.39 -24.79
C ASP A 31 -5.91 -13.88 -25.02
N GLN A 32 -4.99 -12.98 -25.34
CA GLN A 32 -3.58 -13.27 -25.55
C GLN A 32 -2.72 -13.03 -24.30
N LYS A 33 -3.28 -12.45 -23.25
CA LYS A 33 -2.56 -12.18 -22.00
C LYS A 33 -2.35 -13.48 -21.23
N ASN A 34 -1.14 -13.65 -20.74
CA ASN A 34 -0.77 -14.74 -19.86
C ASN A 34 -0.07 -14.18 -18.61
N PHE A 35 -0.78 -14.11 -17.50
CA PHE A 35 -0.26 -13.54 -16.27
C PHE A 35 0.95 -14.30 -15.71
N ASP A 36 1.04 -15.61 -15.93
CA ASP A 36 2.20 -16.39 -15.50
C ASP A 36 3.49 -15.91 -16.17
N LEU A 37 3.43 -15.48 -17.43
CA LEU A 37 4.58 -14.86 -18.11
C LEU A 37 4.98 -13.52 -17.47
N CYS A 38 4.01 -12.70 -17.09
CA CYS A 38 4.28 -11.46 -16.34
C CYS A 38 4.91 -11.78 -14.99
N PHE A 39 4.36 -12.75 -14.28
CA PHE A 39 4.88 -13.18 -12.98
C PHE A 39 6.33 -13.67 -13.08
N GLU A 40 6.61 -14.57 -13.99
CA GLU A 40 7.93 -15.20 -14.14
C GLU A 40 8.99 -14.26 -14.70
N ASN A 41 8.64 -13.42 -15.67
CA ASN A 41 9.61 -12.61 -16.40
C ASN A 41 9.76 -11.18 -15.87
N LYS A 42 8.83 -10.70 -15.04
CA LYS A 42 8.85 -9.33 -14.50
C LYS A 42 8.70 -9.30 -12.99
N ILE A 43 7.59 -9.79 -12.43
CA ILE A 43 7.28 -9.60 -11.01
C ILE A 43 8.34 -10.29 -10.14
N LEU A 44 8.55 -11.57 -10.32
CA LEU A 44 9.48 -12.34 -9.49
C LEU A 44 10.95 -11.90 -9.65
N PRO A 45 11.47 -11.62 -10.87
CA PRO A 45 12.81 -11.08 -11.04
C PRO A 45 13.00 -9.71 -10.37
N GLN A 46 12.04 -8.81 -10.46
CA GLN A 46 12.11 -7.49 -9.80
C GLN A 46 12.10 -7.61 -8.28
N ILE A 47 11.28 -8.50 -7.71
CA ILE A 47 11.29 -8.77 -6.27
C ILE A 47 12.66 -9.30 -5.84
N LYS A 48 13.24 -10.25 -6.57
CA LYS A 48 14.58 -10.77 -6.27
C LYS A 48 15.65 -9.69 -6.33
N GLU A 49 15.58 -8.81 -7.34
CA GLU A 49 16.50 -7.69 -7.47
C GLU A 49 16.40 -6.74 -6.27
N ILE A 50 15.17 -6.30 -5.93
CA ILE A 50 14.95 -5.38 -4.81
C ILE A 50 15.43 -6.00 -3.49
N MET A 51 15.13 -7.26 -3.25
CA MET A 51 15.49 -7.93 -2.00
C MET A 51 16.99 -8.28 -1.88
N SER A 52 17.75 -8.24 -2.99
CA SER A 52 19.16 -8.62 -3.00
C SER A 52 20.14 -7.45 -3.08
N ASN A 53 19.79 -6.36 -3.79
CA ASN A 53 20.79 -5.39 -4.26
C ASN A 53 20.83 -4.08 -3.49
N TYR A 54 19.91 -3.81 -2.57
CA TYR A 54 19.73 -2.49 -1.95
C TYR A 54 19.90 -2.49 -0.43
N GLY A 55 20.49 -3.54 0.14
CA GLY A 55 20.73 -3.66 1.57
C GLY A 55 19.55 -4.22 2.35
N ALA A 56 19.56 -4.02 3.67
CA ALA A 56 18.52 -4.54 4.55
C ALA A 56 17.19 -3.77 4.38
N ILE A 57 16.10 -4.51 4.21
CA ILE A 57 14.76 -3.97 4.00
C ILE A 57 13.89 -4.32 5.21
N ALA A 58 13.27 -3.31 5.81
CA ALA A 58 12.42 -3.50 6.98
C ALA A 58 11.04 -4.06 6.62
N THR A 59 10.43 -3.53 5.55
CA THR A 59 9.08 -3.93 5.11
C THR A 59 9.00 -4.02 3.60
N ALA A 60 8.29 -5.04 3.09
CA ALA A 60 7.86 -5.16 1.71
C ALA A 60 6.36 -4.87 1.64
N TRP A 61 6.01 -3.79 0.96
CA TRP A 61 4.62 -3.33 0.82
C TRP A 61 4.10 -3.66 -0.57
N PHE A 62 3.24 -4.66 -0.64
CA PHE A 62 2.54 -5.10 -1.86
C PHE A 62 1.17 -4.46 -1.93
N ASP A 63 0.58 -4.44 -3.12
CA ASP A 63 -0.77 -3.93 -3.34
C ASP A 63 -1.44 -4.60 -4.54
N VAL A 64 -2.78 -4.60 -4.54
CA VAL A 64 -3.61 -5.06 -5.66
C VAL A 64 -3.30 -6.52 -6.09
N PRO A 65 -3.51 -7.51 -5.21
CA PRO A 65 -3.12 -8.91 -5.46
C PRO A 65 -4.11 -9.72 -6.32
N MET A 66 -5.12 -9.08 -6.93
CA MET A 66 -6.31 -9.73 -7.49
C MET A 66 -6.04 -10.79 -8.56
N THR A 67 -4.90 -10.71 -9.24
CA THR A 67 -4.49 -11.69 -10.26
C THR A 67 -3.54 -12.77 -9.77
N LEU A 68 -3.01 -12.63 -8.54
CA LEU A 68 -2.11 -13.62 -7.97
C LEU A 68 -2.86 -14.88 -7.54
N SER A 69 -2.38 -16.03 -7.98
CA SER A 69 -2.78 -17.31 -7.39
C SER A 69 -2.16 -17.49 -6.00
N GLU A 70 -2.72 -18.40 -5.20
CA GLU A 70 -2.16 -18.74 -3.90
C GLU A 70 -0.69 -19.23 -4.01
N ALA A 71 -0.37 -20.02 -5.03
CA ALA A 71 0.99 -20.50 -5.28
C ALA A 71 1.96 -19.36 -5.61
N GLN A 72 1.53 -18.36 -6.38
CA GLN A 72 2.34 -17.18 -6.70
C GLN A 72 2.56 -16.29 -5.47
N SER A 73 1.53 -16.04 -4.66
CA SER A 73 1.70 -15.32 -3.39
C SER A 73 2.65 -16.07 -2.44
N GLN A 74 2.55 -17.40 -2.36
CA GLN A 74 3.49 -18.20 -1.57
C GLN A 74 4.91 -18.07 -2.10
N THR A 75 5.12 -18.13 -3.42
CA THR A 75 6.44 -17.98 -4.04
C THR A 75 7.05 -16.61 -3.72
N ILE A 76 6.27 -15.54 -3.78
CA ILE A 76 6.73 -14.19 -3.38
C ILE A 76 7.12 -14.18 -1.90
N TYR A 77 6.24 -14.67 -1.04
CA TYR A 77 6.47 -14.72 0.40
C TYR A 77 7.78 -15.45 0.75
N ASP A 78 7.96 -16.65 0.18
CA ASP A 78 9.16 -17.48 0.41
C ASP A 78 10.42 -16.81 -0.14
N THR A 79 10.35 -16.17 -1.32
CA THR A 79 11.46 -15.42 -1.91
C THR A 79 11.91 -14.27 -1.02
N VAL A 80 10.95 -13.47 -0.52
CA VAL A 80 11.27 -12.36 0.40
C VAL A 80 11.88 -12.93 1.69
N ARG A 81 11.32 -14.01 2.22
CA ARG A 81 11.78 -14.62 3.47
C ARG A 81 13.18 -15.22 3.36
N GLU A 82 13.51 -15.81 2.21
CA GLU A 82 14.83 -16.35 1.92
C GLU A 82 15.91 -15.24 1.82
N LEU A 83 15.60 -14.18 1.07
CA LEU A 83 16.56 -13.10 0.79
C LEU A 83 16.64 -12.06 1.90
N GLN A 84 15.55 -11.83 2.63
CA GLN A 84 15.42 -10.84 3.70
C GLN A 84 14.64 -11.45 4.90
N PRO A 85 15.26 -12.28 5.73
CA PRO A 85 14.55 -13.03 6.80
C PRO A 85 13.78 -12.16 7.80
N ASN A 86 14.23 -10.92 8.00
CA ASN A 86 13.63 -9.97 8.94
C ASN A 86 12.67 -8.96 8.28
N CYS A 87 12.49 -9.01 6.96
CA CYS A 87 11.58 -8.12 6.24
C CYS A 87 10.13 -8.52 6.52
N LEU A 88 9.32 -7.58 6.99
CA LEU A 88 7.88 -7.79 7.20
C LEU A 88 7.10 -7.59 5.91
N ILE A 89 6.10 -8.43 5.69
CA ILE A 89 5.27 -8.43 4.49
C ILE A 89 3.84 -8.03 4.87
N ASN A 90 3.26 -7.06 4.16
CA ASN A 90 1.91 -6.59 4.41
C ASN A 90 0.83 -7.54 3.88
N SER A 91 -0.39 -7.42 4.42
CA SER A 91 -1.54 -8.25 4.05
C SER A 91 -1.98 -8.11 2.59
N ARG A 92 -1.58 -7.02 1.93
CA ARG A 92 -1.94 -6.75 0.53
C ARG A 92 -1.13 -7.57 -0.49
N LEU A 93 -0.24 -8.48 -0.05
CA LEU A 93 0.27 -9.55 -0.92
C LEU A 93 -0.84 -10.54 -1.30
N GLY A 94 -1.90 -10.63 -0.49
CA GLY A 94 -3.05 -11.47 -0.74
C GLY A 94 -2.88 -12.93 -0.34
N ASN A 95 -3.94 -13.71 -0.52
CA ASN A 95 -3.99 -15.16 -0.28
C ASN A 95 -3.53 -15.57 1.14
N GLY A 96 -3.64 -14.67 2.12
CA GLY A 96 -3.26 -14.92 3.51
C GLY A 96 -1.77 -15.11 3.78
N LYS A 97 -0.90 -14.61 2.91
CA LYS A 97 0.56 -14.70 3.02
C LYS A 97 1.14 -13.36 3.49
N TYR A 98 1.18 -13.12 4.80
CA TYR A 98 1.64 -11.85 5.37
C TYR A 98 2.05 -11.96 6.84
N ASP A 99 2.73 -10.92 7.33
CA ASP A 99 3.21 -10.78 8.70
C ASP A 99 2.40 -9.71 9.45
N PHE A 100 2.01 -8.63 8.79
CA PHE A 100 1.23 -7.53 9.36
C PHE A 100 0.05 -7.14 8.47
N VAL A 101 -0.94 -6.52 9.09
CA VAL A 101 -2.16 -6.07 8.41
C VAL A 101 -2.06 -4.61 8.05
N SER A 102 -2.20 -4.29 6.75
CA SER A 102 -2.50 -2.95 6.28
C SER A 102 -4.01 -2.78 6.24
N LEU A 103 -4.52 -1.85 7.06
CA LEU A 103 -5.95 -1.50 7.12
C LEU A 103 -6.38 -0.78 5.83
N GLY A 104 -7.66 -0.46 5.72
CA GLY A 104 -8.21 0.27 4.58
C GLY A 104 -7.57 1.64 4.35
N ASP A 105 -7.60 2.11 3.12
CA ASP A 105 -6.99 3.37 2.68
C ASP A 105 -7.67 4.58 3.35
N ASN A 106 -6.87 5.43 3.99
CA ASN A 106 -7.36 6.59 4.76
C ASN A 106 -8.32 6.23 5.91
N GLU A 107 -8.40 4.96 6.30
CA GLU A 107 -9.19 4.53 7.44
C GLU A 107 -8.46 4.83 8.76
N ILE A 108 -9.10 5.64 9.59
CA ILE A 108 -8.64 5.91 10.95
C ILE A 108 -9.63 5.20 11.89
N PRO A 109 -9.27 4.03 12.45
CA PRO A 109 -10.17 3.26 13.30
C PRO A 109 -10.53 4.06 14.57
N LYS A 110 -11.80 4.07 14.94
CA LYS A 110 -12.30 4.80 16.11
C LYS A 110 -12.07 4.07 17.42
N ASN A 111 -11.95 2.75 17.34
CA ASN A 111 -11.72 1.86 18.48
C ASN A 111 -10.98 0.60 18.03
N LYS A 112 -10.54 -0.25 18.96
CA LYS A 112 -9.81 -1.50 18.64
C LYS A 112 -10.65 -2.52 17.86
N GLU A 113 -11.96 -2.47 17.99
CA GLU A 113 -12.87 -3.41 17.29
C GLU A 113 -12.95 -3.07 15.80
N ASP A 114 -12.78 -1.80 15.44
CA ASP A 114 -12.76 -1.34 14.05
C ASP A 114 -11.49 -1.80 13.29
N MET A 115 -10.44 -2.19 14.00
CA MET A 115 -9.21 -2.72 13.37
C MET A 115 -9.43 -4.03 12.61
N ASN A 116 -10.51 -4.73 12.90
CA ASN A 116 -10.89 -5.97 12.23
C ASN A 116 -11.93 -5.75 11.12
N LYS A 117 -12.37 -4.52 10.93
CA LYS A 117 -13.32 -4.11 9.89
C LYS A 117 -12.56 -3.41 8.77
N THR A 118 -11.65 -4.12 8.15
CA THR A 118 -11.07 -3.66 6.90
C THR A 118 -12.13 -3.74 5.81
N ASP A 119 -11.94 -2.98 4.74
CA ASP A 119 -12.79 -2.99 3.55
C ASP A 119 -13.26 -4.41 3.24
N VAL A 120 -14.56 -4.63 3.30
CA VAL A 120 -15.18 -5.97 3.21
C VAL A 120 -14.82 -6.62 1.87
N ASP A 121 -14.83 -5.84 0.79
CA ASP A 121 -14.55 -6.34 -0.56
C ASP A 121 -13.09 -6.77 -0.70
N TYR A 122 -12.18 -6.01 -0.10
CA TYR A 122 -10.75 -6.34 -0.08
C TYR A 122 -10.48 -7.60 0.75
N ASN A 123 -11.20 -7.78 1.86
CA ASN A 123 -11.07 -8.95 2.72
C ASN A 123 -11.58 -10.24 2.07
N GLU A 124 -12.65 -10.18 1.31
CA GLU A 124 -13.16 -11.33 0.57
C GLU A 124 -12.15 -11.82 -0.47
N ILE A 125 -11.46 -10.88 -1.15
CA ILE A 125 -10.48 -11.19 -2.18
C ILE A 125 -9.14 -11.64 -1.58
N THR A 126 -8.68 -11.00 -0.50
CA THR A 126 -7.36 -11.27 0.07
C THR A 126 -7.33 -12.35 1.13
N GLY A 127 -8.49 -12.85 1.56
CA GLY A 127 -8.59 -13.83 2.62
C GLY A 127 -8.12 -13.28 3.97
N PHE A 128 -8.57 -12.08 4.33
CA PHE A 128 -8.16 -11.37 5.55
C PHE A 128 -8.28 -12.25 6.80
N LYS A 129 -7.21 -12.21 7.58
CA LYS A 129 -7.14 -12.75 8.94
C LYS A 129 -6.46 -11.73 9.84
N PRO A 130 -6.68 -11.75 11.16
CA PRO A 130 -5.92 -10.92 12.08
C PRO A 130 -4.40 -11.09 11.88
N SER A 131 -3.65 -10.02 12.14
CA SER A 131 -2.18 -10.04 12.00
C SER A 131 -1.57 -11.19 12.81
N PRO A 132 -0.74 -12.05 12.19
CA PRO A 132 -0.05 -13.12 12.90
C PRO A 132 0.87 -12.61 14.01
N LEU A 133 1.45 -11.43 13.82
CA LEU A 133 2.37 -10.79 14.77
C LEU A 133 1.69 -9.71 15.64
N GLY A 134 0.39 -9.49 15.47
CA GLY A 134 -0.31 -8.40 16.16
C GLY A 134 0.09 -7.00 15.68
N LEU A 135 0.71 -6.89 14.51
CA LEU A 135 1.17 -5.64 13.92
C LEU A 135 0.16 -5.12 12.88
N TYR A 136 -0.15 -3.84 12.98
CA TYR A 136 -1.13 -3.17 12.12
C TYR A 136 -0.58 -1.86 11.58
N GLU A 137 -1.06 -1.47 10.41
CA GLU A 137 -0.72 -0.23 9.74
C GLU A 137 -1.95 0.37 9.10
N THR A 138 -2.05 1.70 9.08
CA THR A 138 -3.00 2.44 8.24
C THR A 138 -2.21 3.26 7.23
N ALA A 139 -2.51 3.06 5.94
CA ALA A 139 -2.02 3.91 4.88
C ALA A 139 -2.97 5.12 4.69
N GLY A 140 -2.41 6.32 4.68
CA GLY A 140 -3.19 7.54 4.48
C GLY A 140 -2.44 8.58 3.64
N THR A 141 -3.16 9.48 3.03
CA THR A 141 -2.62 10.57 2.20
C THR A 141 -2.50 11.86 3.00
N ILE A 142 -1.52 12.69 2.67
CA ILE A 142 -1.37 14.03 3.29
C ILE A 142 -2.42 15.04 2.74
N ASN A 143 -2.96 14.78 1.56
CA ASN A 143 -4.07 15.49 0.90
C ASN A 143 -5.09 14.45 0.40
N ASP A 144 -5.87 14.71 -0.65
CA ASP A 144 -6.87 13.77 -1.15
C ASP A 144 -6.32 12.80 -2.21
N SER A 145 -5.07 13.01 -2.67
CA SER A 145 -4.47 12.26 -3.77
C SER A 145 -3.31 11.39 -3.31
N TRP A 146 -3.22 10.16 -3.83
CA TRP A 146 -2.04 9.30 -3.64
C TRP A 146 -0.83 9.80 -4.42
N GLY A 147 -1.03 10.21 -5.67
CA GLY A 147 -0.02 10.85 -6.51
C GLY A 147 -0.06 12.37 -6.40
N PHE A 148 0.84 13.02 -7.13
CA PHE A 148 0.87 14.47 -7.22
C PHE A 148 -0.28 15.00 -8.09
N SER A 149 -1.01 16.00 -7.59
CA SER A 149 -2.02 16.74 -8.34
C SER A 149 -1.93 18.23 -8.05
N TYR A 150 -1.78 19.05 -9.11
CA TYR A 150 -1.79 20.50 -8.98
C TYR A 150 -3.12 21.07 -8.47
N HIS A 151 -4.21 20.35 -8.68
CA HIS A 151 -5.55 20.79 -8.31
C HIS A 151 -5.93 20.41 -6.88
N ASP A 152 -5.22 19.46 -6.30
CA ASP A 152 -5.46 19.01 -4.93
C ASP A 152 -4.71 19.90 -3.93
N GLN A 153 -5.45 20.80 -3.32
CA GLN A 153 -4.97 21.71 -2.29
C GLN A 153 -5.59 21.42 -0.91
N ASN A 154 -6.24 20.28 -0.76
CA ASN A 154 -6.88 19.88 0.49
C ASN A 154 -5.89 19.23 1.47
N TRP A 155 -4.89 19.99 1.87
CA TRP A 155 -3.83 19.52 2.75
C TRP A 155 -4.34 19.29 4.17
N LYS A 156 -4.05 18.13 4.75
CA LYS A 156 -4.25 17.88 6.18
C LYS A 156 -3.39 18.84 7.00
N THR A 157 -4.00 19.50 7.98
CA THR A 157 -3.28 20.44 8.84
C THR A 157 -2.26 19.73 9.73
N PRO A 158 -1.19 20.42 10.20
CA PRO A 158 -0.23 19.85 11.15
C PRO A 158 -0.87 19.22 12.38
N ARG A 159 -1.92 19.89 12.92
CA ARG A 159 -2.68 19.36 14.06
C ARG A 159 -3.45 18.09 13.73
N THR A 160 -4.00 17.97 12.53
CA THR A 160 -4.70 16.76 12.07
C THR A 160 -3.73 15.60 11.94
N LEU A 161 -2.56 15.81 11.31
CA LEU A 161 -1.52 14.81 11.17
C LEU A 161 -1.01 14.31 12.53
N TYR A 162 -0.71 15.25 13.44
CA TYR A 162 -0.29 14.92 14.80
C TYR A 162 -1.35 14.09 15.54
N ARG A 163 -2.62 14.51 15.49
CA ARG A 163 -3.72 13.79 16.15
C ARG A 163 -3.93 12.39 15.58
N TYR A 164 -3.86 12.22 14.27
CA TYR A 164 -3.99 10.90 13.65
C TYR A 164 -2.87 9.98 14.09
N LYS A 165 -1.63 10.47 14.05
CA LYS A 165 -0.47 9.72 14.53
C LYS A 165 -0.64 9.29 15.99
N GLN A 166 -0.99 10.21 16.88
CA GLN A 166 -1.19 9.91 18.31
C GLN A 166 -2.29 8.85 18.49
N HIS A 167 -3.45 9.08 17.87
CA HIS A 167 -4.58 8.17 17.98
C HIS A 167 -4.24 6.76 17.49
N LEU A 168 -3.56 6.63 16.37
CA LEU A 168 -3.14 5.34 15.83
C LEU A 168 -2.09 4.67 16.74
N ASN A 169 -1.12 5.42 17.23
CA ASN A 169 -0.12 4.91 18.15
C ASN A 169 -0.73 4.40 19.47
N ASP A 170 -1.78 5.04 19.99
CA ASP A 170 -2.51 4.60 21.18
C ASP A 170 -3.16 3.23 20.99
N PHE A 171 -3.44 2.84 19.73
CA PHE A 171 -3.94 1.52 19.36
C PHE A 171 -2.84 0.56 18.91
N GLY A 172 -1.58 0.97 18.88
CA GLY A 172 -0.48 0.16 18.38
C GLY A 172 -0.50 -0.01 16.86
N ILE A 173 -1.07 0.98 16.14
CA ILE A 173 -1.14 1.00 14.67
C ILE A 173 -0.07 1.96 14.14
N ASN A 174 0.73 1.50 13.18
CA ASN A 174 1.65 2.36 12.44
C ASN A 174 0.89 3.27 11.46
N TYR A 175 1.26 4.54 11.41
CA TYR A 175 0.71 5.47 10.42
C TYR A 175 1.66 5.60 9.23
N LEU A 176 1.32 4.98 8.11
CA LEU A 176 2.03 5.13 6.83
C LEU A 176 1.45 6.32 6.07
N LEU A 177 2.09 7.48 6.18
CA LEU A 177 1.62 8.71 5.54
C LEU A 177 2.25 8.88 4.16
N ASN A 178 1.42 8.84 3.14
CA ASN A 178 1.81 9.05 1.74
C ASN A 178 1.90 10.53 1.39
N VAL A 179 2.96 10.86 0.63
CA VAL A 179 3.17 12.18 0.03
C VAL A 179 3.42 12.01 -1.47
N GLY A 180 2.54 12.59 -2.30
CA GLY A 180 2.73 12.63 -3.75
C GLY A 180 3.87 13.58 -4.13
N LEU A 181 4.94 13.05 -4.74
CA LEU A 181 6.06 13.87 -5.20
C LEU A 181 5.72 14.62 -6.49
N ASP A 182 6.26 15.83 -6.64
CA ASP A 182 6.08 16.62 -7.87
C ASP A 182 6.77 15.95 -9.09
N PRO A 183 6.55 16.43 -10.32
CA PRO A 183 7.15 15.86 -11.52
C PRO A 183 8.69 15.85 -11.55
N LEU A 184 9.34 16.60 -10.66
CA LEU A 184 10.79 16.62 -10.48
C LEU A 184 11.26 15.72 -9.34
N GLY A 185 10.35 14.94 -8.73
CA GLY A 185 10.66 14.05 -7.61
C GLY A 185 10.85 14.77 -6.26
N ARG A 186 10.34 15.98 -6.11
CA ARG A 186 10.49 16.77 -4.88
C ARG A 186 9.24 16.68 -4.02
N VAL A 187 9.42 16.72 -2.71
CA VAL A 187 8.31 16.89 -1.76
C VAL A 187 7.68 18.27 -1.97
N PRO A 188 6.36 18.39 -2.17
CA PRO A 188 5.70 19.69 -2.26
C PRO A 188 5.92 20.52 -0.98
N MET A 189 6.16 21.82 -1.15
CA MET A 189 6.43 22.73 -0.02
C MET A 189 5.37 22.66 1.09
N MET A 190 4.10 22.64 0.73
CA MET A 190 3.01 22.52 1.71
C MET A 190 3.06 21.21 2.50
N ALA A 191 3.46 20.11 1.87
CA ALA A 191 3.63 18.84 2.55
C ALA A 191 4.79 18.90 3.54
N GLU A 192 5.93 19.44 3.12
CA GLU A 192 7.12 19.62 3.97
C GLU A 192 6.81 20.50 5.18
N GLU A 193 6.20 21.68 4.98
CA GLU A 193 5.83 22.60 6.05
C GLU A 193 4.86 21.96 7.05
N ASN A 194 3.84 21.25 6.57
CA ASN A 194 2.87 20.58 7.44
C ASN A 194 3.48 19.43 8.24
N LEU A 195 4.41 18.67 7.65
CA LEU A 195 5.12 17.59 8.34
C LEU A 195 6.05 18.14 9.43
N LEU A 196 6.83 19.18 9.12
CA LEU A 196 7.72 19.83 10.08
C LEU A 196 6.93 20.45 11.24
N ALA A 197 5.82 21.11 10.95
CA ALA A 197 4.96 21.69 11.98
C ALA A 197 4.25 20.61 12.82
N ALA A 198 3.84 19.47 12.23
CA ALA A 198 3.31 18.35 12.99
C ALA A 198 4.35 17.73 13.92
N LYS A 199 5.61 17.61 13.45
CA LYS A 199 6.73 17.16 14.28
C LYS A 199 7.00 18.11 15.44
N ALA A 200 6.94 19.42 15.23
CA ALA A 200 7.11 20.41 16.30
C ALA A 200 6.03 20.27 17.40
N LEU A 201 4.77 20.01 17.03
CA LEU A 201 3.70 19.73 17.99
C LEU A 201 3.99 18.48 18.84
N GLU A 202 4.53 17.44 18.23
CA GLU A 202 4.94 16.22 18.93
C GLU A 202 6.09 16.49 19.91
N ASP A 203 7.10 17.26 19.50
CA ASP A 203 8.25 17.59 20.34
C ASP A 203 7.85 18.47 21.53
N GLU A 204 6.88 19.36 21.37
CA GLU A 204 6.32 20.16 22.48
C GLU A 204 5.56 19.29 23.48
N ALA A 205 4.79 18.31 23.00
CA ALA A 205 4.02 17.43 23.86
C ALA A 205 4.88 16.43 24.66
N ASN A 206 6.09 16.16 24.19
CA ASN A 206 7.04 15.22 24.82
C ASN A 206 8.04 15.90 25.77
N ARG A 207 7.93 17.22 25.98
CA ARG A 207 8.74 18.00 26.96
C ARG A 207 8.08 18.07 28.31
#